data_a7de448aaffa9ea3da696a59dbe6eade
#
_entry.id   a7de448aaffa9ea3da696a59dbe6eade
#
_cell.length_a   1.000
_cell.length_b   1.000
_cell.length_c   1.000
_cell.angle_alpha   90.00
_cell.angle_beta   90.00
_cell.angle_gamma   90.00
#
_symmetry.space_group_name_H-M   'P 1'
#
loop_
_entity.id
_entity.type
_entity.pdbx_description
1 polymer ?
#
loop_
_entity_poly.entity_id
_entity_poly.type
_entity_poly.pdbx_seq_one_letter_code
_entity_poly.pdbx_strand_id
1 'polypeptide(L)'
;YRDSRGRFFSLRTPFHRPLNRALHRIGANWDKEIKCWLLQYNKPNWLQLQKTVAPFGSLEVLTRKPLSTTLSKRHNETTQFYLKSYQEMLYARGYAQNTINNYLSLMSPLMASLHPTPPSAYTLAQINTYRATKLFHHANSTQRQFVGALKLLLILNANPINPATLVRPRATESLPKVITVDQALGMIATTQNIKHRLILTVLYSCGMRRSEVINLKLSDINHSRGTITVEQSKWGKDRLLPLPHTLISIMKEYLRFYQPKTYLIEGPKGGQYSVTSIANIVARAGKRVGIPHRMTPHMLRHSYATHQLERGVDVRHIQELLGHAKTDTTMIYTHVAKSTCLSIESPLDAAVKAQLGNKNLLEMGKNGGEDVIDLG
;
A
#
# COMPACT_ATOMS: atom_id res chain seq x y z
N TYR A 1 -11.56 10.89 -29.27
CA TYR A 1 -12.10 9.55 -28.94
C TYR A 1 -13.08 9.10 -30.04
N ARG A 2 -13.08 7.82 -30.37
CA ARG A 2 -14.00 7.21 -31.35
C ARG A 2 -14.52 5.90 -30.79
N ASP A 3 -15.82 5.71 -30.80
CA ASP A 3 -16.49 4.45 -30.47
C ASP A 3 -17.50 4.08 -31.56
N SER A 4 -18.36 3.06 -31.31
CA SER A 4 -19.42 2.63 -32.23
C SER A 4 -20.45 3.72 -32.55
N ARG A 5 -20.58 4.76 -31.72
CA ARG A 5 -21.53 5.89 -31.85
C ARG A 5 -20.92 7.06 -32.64
N GLY A 6 -19.60 7.10 -32.92
CA GLY A 6 -18.96 8.12 -33.72
C GLY A 6 -17.63 8.68 -33.17
N ARG A 7 -17.32 9.92 -33.57
CA ARG A 7 -16.14 10.67 -33.08
C ARG A 7 -16.56 11.65 -32.00
N PHE A 8 -15.78 11.76 -30.94
CA PHE A 8 -16.05 12.65 -29.82
C PHE A 8 -14.80 13.43 -29.39
N PHE A 9 -15.00 14.64 -28.90
CA PHE A 9 -14.05 15.30 -28.01
C PHE A 9 -14.12 14.60 -26.64
N SER A 10 -13.00 14.23 -26.06
CA SER A 10 -12.94 13.70 -24.70
C SER A 10 -12.24 14.72 -23.79
N LEU A 11 -12.94 15.18 -22.75
CA LEU A 11 -12.41 16.16 -21.80
C LEU A 11 -12.21 15.51 -20.45
N ARG A 12 -11.02 15.71 -19.90
CA ARG A 12 -10.72 15.38 -18.51
C ARG A 12 -10.67 16.67 -17.71
N THR A 13 -11.56 16.79 -16.75
CA THR A 13 -11.63 17.96 -15.86
C THR A 13 -11.56 17.51 -14.41
N PRO A 14 -10.94 18.29 -13.49
CA PRO A 14 -11.16 18.09 -12.07
C PRO A 14 -12.66 18.26 -11.77
N PHE A 15 -13.14 17.62 -10.69
CA PHE A 15 -14.55 17.78 -10.31
C PHE A 15 -14.85 19.22 -9.92
N HIS A 16 -15.69 19.88 -10.73
CA HIS A 16 -16.10 21.27 -10.51
C HIS A 16 -17.58 21.42 -10.88
N ARG A 17 -18.46 21.56 -9.87
CA ARG A 17 -19.92 21.58 -10.09
C ARG A 17 -20.42 22.58 -11.14
N PRO A 18 -19.97 23.85 -11.16
CA PRO A 18 -20.39 24.81 -12.19
C PRO A 18 -19.94 24.38 -13.59
N LEU A 19 -18.71 23.93 -13.77
CA LEU A 19 -18.19 23.46 -15.06
C LEU A 19 -18.94 22.21 -15.53
N ASN A 20 -19.23 21.27 -14.64
CA ASN A 20 -19.97 20.05 -14.98
C ASN A 20 -21.39 20.38 -15.48
N ARG A 21 -22.07 21.33 -14.82
CA ARG A 21 -23.41 21.84 -15.30
C ARG A 21 -23.31 22.51 -16.66
N ALA A 22 -22.25 23.29 -16.90
CA ALA A 22 -22.03 23.96 -18.16
C ALA A 22 -21.75 22.98 -19.30
N LEU A 23 -20.98 21.93 -19.05
CA LEU A 23 -20.71 20.84 -20.01
C LEU A 23 -21.98 20.06 -20.36
N HIS A 24 -22.82 19.76 -19.37
CA HIS A 24 -24.14 19.15 -19.64
C HIS A 24 -25.03 20.00 -20.54
N ARG A 25 -25.06 21.32 -20.35
CA ARG A 25 -25.87 22.23 -21.15
C ARG A 25 -25.49 22.25 -22.63
N ILE A 26 -24.22 21.97 -22.96
CA ILE A 26 -23.77 21.90 -24.36
C ILE A 26 -23.86 20.47 -24.93
N GLY A 27 -24.54 19.56 -24.23
CA GLY A 27 -24.74 18.19 -24.69
C GLY A 27 -23.55 17.23 -24.46
N ALA A 28 -22.61 17.58 -23.62
CA ALA A 28 -21.56 16.67 -23.21
C ALA A 28 -22.10 15.63 -22.22
N ASN A 29 -21.74 14.36 -22.42
CA ASN A 29 -22.13 13.24 -21.56
C ASN A 29 -20.92 12.69 -20.79
N TRP A 30 -21.12 12.41 -19.51
CA TRP A 30 -20.09 11.80 -18.68
C TRP A 30 -20.01 10.30 -18.92
N ASP A 31 -18.88 9.82 -19.39
CA ASP A 31 -18.61 8.41 -19.54
C ASP A 31 -17.91 7.87 -18.28
N LYS A 32 -18.54 6.90 -17.60
CA LYS A 32 -18.07 6.35 -16.32
C LYS A 32 -16.89 5.39 -16.48
N GLU A 33 -16.77 4.73 -17.64
CA GLU A 33 -15.69 3.76 -17.90
C GLU A 33 -14.37 4.46 -18.17
N ILE A 34 -14.37 5.44 -19.07
CA ILE A 34 -13.16 6.19 -19.42
C ILE A 34 -12.95 7.45 -18.56
N LYS A 35 -13.91 7.76 -17.65
CA LYS A 35 -13.86 8.88 -16.70
C LYS A 35 -13.57 10.24 -17.36
N CYS A 36 -14.30 10.54 -18.40
CA CYS A 36 -14.22 11.82 -19.09
C CYS A 36 -15.57 12.25 -19.66
N TRP A 37 -15.68 13.54 -19.99
CA TRP A 37 -16.82 14.08 -20.70
C TRP A 37 -16.67 13.83 -22.20
N LEU A 38 -17.72 13.36 -22.86
CA LEU A 38 -17.78 13.13 -24.29
C LEU A 38 -18.71 14.14 -24.93
N LEU A 39 -18.22 14.88 -25.92
CA LEU A 39 -18.99 15.80 -26.74
C LEU A 39 -18.76 15.42 -28.21
N GLN A 40 -19.83 15.35 -29.01
CA GLN A 40 -19.73 14.95 -30.40
C GLN A 40 -18.76 15.83 -31.18
N TYR A 41 -17.87 15.20 -31.99
CA TYR A 41 -16.81 15.88 -32.72
C TYR A 41 -17.37 16.59 -33.95
N ASN A 42 -17.56 17.90 -33.87
CA ASN A 42 -17.88 18.78 -34.99
C ASN A 42 -17.38 20.21 -34.68
N LYS A 43 -17.36 21.08 -35.73
CA LYS A 43 -16.86 22.46 -35.60
C LYS A 43 -17.74 23.34 -34.68
N PRO A 44 -19.09 23.29 -34.74
CA PRO A 44 -19.94 24.02 -33.79
C PRO A 44 -19.67 23.64 -32.33
N ASN A 45 -19.64 22.35 -32.03
CA ASN A 45 -19.40 21.87 -30.67
C ASN A 45 -18.02 22.27 -30.15
N TRP A 46 -17.00 22.33 -31.01
CA TRP A 46 -15.68 22.82 -30.64
C TRP A 46 -15.71 24.28 -30.20
N LEU A 47 -16.34 25.15 -30.99
CA LEU A 47 -16.47 26.57 -30.65
C LEU A 47 -17.27 26.78 -29.37
N GLN A 48 -18.36 26.04 -29.22
CA GLN A 48 -19.17 26.08 -28.02
C GLN A 48 -18.44 25.60 -26.78
N LEU A 49 -17.65 24.53 -26.91
CA LEU A 49 -16.78 23.98 -25.86
C LEU A 49 -15.76 25.02 -25.40
N GLN A 50 -15.05 25.67 -26.32
CA GLN A 50 -14.09 26.72 -25.99
C GLN A 50 -14.72 27.85 -25.21
N LYS A 51 -15.89 28.35 -25.65
CA LYS A 51 -16.63 29.39 -24.93
C LYS A 51 -17.11 28.97 -23.55
N THR A 52 -17.50 27.70 -23.41
CA THR A 52 -18.05 27.16 -22.16
C THR A 52 -16.94 26.95 -21.12
N VAL A 53 -15.72 26.57 -21.53
CA VAL A 53 -14.61 26.30 -20.61
C VAL A 53 -13.81 27.56 -20.29
N ALA A 54 -13.77 28.56 -21.16
CA ALA A 54 -13.00 29.80 -20.99
C ALA A 54 -13.16 30.48 -19.61
N PRO A 55 -14.35 30.54 -18.97
CA PRO A 55 -14.53 31.13 -17.64
C PRO A 55 -13.89 30.28 -16.51
N PHE A 56 -13.56 29.02 -16.78
CA PHE A 56 -13.07 28.06 -15.77
C PHE A 56 -11.59 27.71 -15.95
N GLY A 57 -10.95 28.12 -17.04
CA GLY A 57 -9.55 27.87 -17.35
C GLY A 57 -9.26 27.70 -18.84
N SER A 58 -8.07 27.26 -19.17
CA SER A 58 -7.63 27.01 -20.55
C SER A 58 -7.84 25.54 -20.96
N LEU A 59 -8.10 25.33 -22.27
CA LEU A 59 -8.15 24.01 -22.89
C LEU A 59 -6.76 23.65 -23.45
N GLU A 60 -6.18 22.58 -22.93
CA GLU A 60 -5.00 21.95 -23.53
C GLU A 60 -5.46 20.88 -24.51
N VAL A 61 -5.10 21.06 -25.79
CA VAL A 61 -5.48 20.11 -26.85
C VAL A 61 -4.38 19.06 -27.02
N LEU A 62 -4.60 17.87 -26.47
CA LEU A 62 -3.73 16.73 -26.67
C LEU A 62 -4.08 15.99 -27.97
N THR A 63 -3.39 16.30 -29.06
CA THR A 63 -3.53 15.55 -30.30
C THR A 63 -2.76 14.23 -30.23
N ARG A 64 -3.47 13.11 -30.06
CA ARG A 64 -2.87 11.79 -30.28
C ARG A 64 -2.86 11.51 -31.80
N LYS A 65 -1.68 11.32 -32.40
CA LYS A 65 -1.56 10.76 -33.76
C LYS A 65 -2.33 9.43 -33.80
N PRO A 66 -3.24 9.19 -34.77
CA PRO A 66 -3.89 7.89 -34.90
C PRO A 66 -2.82 6.83 -35.26
N LEU A 67 -2.61 5.87 -34.37
CA LEU A 67 -1.93 4.64 -34.77
C LEU A 67 -2.81 3.92 -35.80
N SER A 68 -2.18 3.44 -36.90
CA SER A 68 -2.86 2.73 -37.96
C SER A 68 -3.65 1.53 -37.42
N THR A 69 -4.95 1.54 -37.66
CA THR A 69 -5.95 0.66 -37.01
C THR A 69 -5.86 -0.82 -37.45
N THR A 70 -5.14 -1.15 -38.50
CA THR A 70 -5.03 -2.53 -39.01
C THR A 70 -3.89 -3.34 -38.39
N LEU A 71 -2.76 -2.69 -38.06
CA LEU A 71 -1.67 -3.32 -37.30
C LEU A 71 -2.00 -3.50 -35.82
N SER A 72 -2.82 -2.58 -35.24
CA SER A 72 -3.16 -2.63 -33.82
C SER A 72 -4.10 -3.78 -33.43
N LYS A 73 -5.01 -4.23 -34.31
CA LYS A 73 -5.91 -5.35 -34.00
C LYS A 73 -5.18 -6.70 -33.99
N ARG A 74 -4.36 -7.01 -35.00
CA ARG A 74 -3.56 -8.26 -35.04
C ARG A 74 -2.51 -8.28 -33.91
N HIS A 75 -1.89 -7.15 -33.66
CA HIS A 75 -0.96 -6.97 -32.55
C HIS A 75 -1.61 -7.25 -31.19
N ASN A 76 -2.85 -6.82 -31.01
CA ASN A 76 -3.59 -7.03 -29.78
C ASN A 76 -3.98 -8.51 -29.57
N GLU A 77 -4.39 -9.23 -30.60
CA GLU A 77 -4.82 -10.64 -30.52
C GLU A 77 -3.66 -11.58 -30.14
N THR A 78 -2.50 -11.45 -30.78
CA THR A 78 -1.33 -12.28 -30.45
C THR A 78 -0.81 -12.01 -29.03
N THR A 79 -0.72 -10.74 -28.65
CA THR A 79 -0.32 -10.36 -27.30
C THR A 79 -1.33 -10.85 -26.26
N GLN A 80 -2.64 -10.75 -26.56
CA GLN A 80 -3.69 -11.25 -25.67
C GLN A 80 -3.63 -12.76 -25.49
N PHE A 81 -3.36 -13.51 -26.56
CA PHE A 81 -3.18 -14.96 -26.50
C PHE A 81 -2.08 -15.35 -25.48
N TYR A 82 -0.87 -14.77 -25.62
CA TYR A 82 0.24 -15.06 -24.72
C TYR A 82 -0.03 -14.58 -23.29
N LEU A 83 -0.68 -13.43 -23.11
CA LEU A 83 -1.08 -12.95 -21.78
C LEU A 83 -2.09 -13.85 -21.11
N LYS A 84 -3.05 -14.39 -21.88
CA LYS A 84 -4.06 -15.34 -21.37
C LYS A 84 -3.40 -16.64 -20.94
N SER A 85 -2.56 -17.24 -21.77
CA SER A 85 -1.82 -18.45 -21.42
C SER A 85 -0.91 -18.26 -20.20
N TYR A 86 -0.27 -17.09 -20.11
CA TYR A 86 0.55 -16.73 -18.96
C TYR A 86 -0.29 -16.58 -17.68
N GLN A 87 -1.46 -15.97 -17.77
CA GLN A 87 -2.41 -15.83 -16.69
C GLN A 87 -2.91 -17.21 -16.19
N GLU A 88 -3.28 -18.10 -17.08
CA GLU A 88 -3.73 -19.47 -16.78
C GLU A 88 -2.63 -20.26 -16.06
N MET A 89 -1.38 -20.14 -16.52
CA MET A 89 -0.26 -20.79 -15.84
C MET A 89 -0.04 -20.23 -14.42
N LEU A 90 -0.17 -18.93 -14.22
CA LEU A 90 -0.05 -18.32 -12.89
C LEU A 90 -1.17 -18.78 -11.96
N TYR A 91 -2.41 -18.92 -12.46
CA TYR A 91 -3.52 -19.54 -11.71
C TYR A 91 -3.22 -20.98 -11.33
N ALA A 92 -2.80 -21.80 -12.29
CA ALA A 92 -2.46 -23.20 -12.06
C ALA A 92 -1.34 -23.39 -11.02
N ARG A 93 -0.42 -22.42 -10.93
CA ARG A 93 0.64 -22.39 -9.90
C ARG A 93 0.20 -21.79 -8.57
N GLY A 94 -1.06 -21.45 -8.38
CA GLY A 94 -1.61 -20.90 -7.14
C GLY A 94 -1.17 -19.49 -6.79
N TYR A 95 -0.76 -18.67 -7.78
CA TYR A 95 -0.45 -17.27 -7.52
C TYR A 95 -1.69 -16.48 -7.12
N ALA A 96 -1.52 -15.56 -6.17
CA ALA A 96 -2.62 -14.69 -5.78
C ALA A 96 -3.00 -13.71 -6.88
N GLN A 97 -4.29 -13.36 -6.96
CA GLN A 97 -4.86 -12.46 -7.95
C GLN A 97 -4.06 -11.15 -8.11
N ASN A 98 -3.67 -10.52 -6.99
CA ASN A 98 -2.87 -9.29 -7.03
C ASN A 98 -1.48 -9.49 -7.66
N THR A 99 -0.86 -10.64 -7.43
CA THR A 99 0.42 -10.99 -8.06
C THR A 99 0.24 -11.23 -9.56
N ILE A 100 -0.83 -11.93 -9.93
CA ILE A 100 -1.19 -12.18 -11.33
C ILE A 100 -1.41 -10.86 -12.05
N ASN A 101 -2.25 -9.97 -11.51
CA ASN A 101 -2.53 -8.66 -12.10
C ASN A 101 -1.25 -7.83 -12.25
N ASN A 102 -0.37 -7.86 -11.25
CA ASN A 102 0.90 -7.15 -11.29
C ASN A 102 1.85 -7.72 -12.35
N TYR A 103 1.96 -9.03 -12.45
CA TYR A 103 2.79 -9.68 -13.47
C TYR A 103 2.27 -9.44 -14.87
N LEU A 104 0.96 -9.51 -15.09
CA LEU A 104 0.33 -9.17 -16.37
C LEU A 104 0.59 -7.70 -16.75
N SER A 105 0.48 -6.78 -15.80
CA SER A 105 0.75 -5.35 -16.04
C SER A 105 2.20 -5.06 -16.42
N LEU A 106 3.14 -5.90 -15.98
CA LEU A 106 4.57 -5.79 -16.34
C LEU A 106 4.89 -6.47 -17.67
N MET A 107 4.23 -7.59 -17.98
CA MET A 107 4.52 -8.35 -19.20
C MET A 107 3.79 -7.80 -20.44
N SER A 108 2.60 -7.23 -20.29
CA SER A 108 1.84 -6.65 -21.41
C SER A 108 2.60 -5.57 -22.18
N PRO A 109 3.23 -4.56 -21.55
CA PRO A 109 4.03 -3.57 -22.26
C PRO A 109 5.30 -4.16 -22.92
N LEU A 110 5.93 -5.17 -22.31
CA LEU A 110 7.07 -5.87 -22.91
C LEU A 110 6.65 -6.57 -24.18
N MET A 111 5.61 -7.39 -24.13
CA MET A 111 5.10 -8.13 -25.29
C MET A 111 4.68 -7.17 -26.41
N ALA A 112 4.03 -6.07 -26.07
CA ALA A 112 3.65 -5.03 -27.02
C ALA A 112 4.86 -4.35 -27.66
N SER A 113 5.95 -4.17 -26.92
CA SER A 113 7.19 -3.55 -27.43
C SER A 113 8.01 -4.47 -28.32
N LEU A 114 7.95 -5.79 -28.10
CA LEU A 114 8.71 -6.78 -28.85
C LEU A 114 7.91 -7.44 -29.99
N HIS A 115 6.64 -7.08 -30.14
CA HIS A 115 5.83 -7.58 -31.26
C HIS A 115 6.49 -7.26 -32.64
N PRO A 116 6.49 -8.19 -33.60
CA PRO A 116 5.79 -9.48 -33.64
C PRO A 116 6.56 -10.68 -33.06
N THR A 117 7.72 -10.47 -32.45
CA THR A 117 8.52 -11.56 -31.87
C THR A 117 7.74 -12.31 -30.80
N PRO A 118 7.59 -13.63 -30.86
CA PRO A 118 6.93 -14.41 -29.81
C PRO A 118 7.83 -14.54 -28.57
N PRO A 119 7.27 -14.75 -27.35
CA PRO A 119 8.06 -14.89 -26.13
C PRO A 119 9.09 -16.03 -26.17
N SER A 120 8.87 -17.08 -26.97
CA SER A 120 9.82 -18.18 -27.20
C SER A 120 11.10 -17.74 -27.94
N ALA A 121 11.04 -16.65 -28.69
CA ALA A 121 12.15 -16.12 -29.51
C ALA A 121 12.77 -14.83 -28.95
N TYR A 122 12.41 -14.40 -27.74
CA TYR A 122 13.04 -13.23 -27.12
C TYR A 122 14.52 -13.47 -26.88
N THR A 123 15.33 -12.44 -27.14
CA THR A 123 16.78 -12.46 -26.91
C THR A 123 17.15 -11.63 -25.68
N LEU A 124 18.30 -11.96 -25.07
CA LEU A 124 18.83 -11.16 -23.94
C LEU A 124 19.05 -9.69 -24.34
N ALA A 125 19.49 -9.44 -25.57
CA ALA A 125 19.69 -8.08 -26.08
C ALA A 125 18.38 -7.29 -26.10
N GLN A 126 17.30 -7.85 -26.62
CA GLN A 126 15.97 -7.21 -26.62
C GLN A 126 15.46 -6.93 -25.21
N ILE A 127 15.58 -7.90 -24.30
CA ILE A 127 15.17 -7.76 -22.90
C ILE A 127 15.98 -6.65 -22.22
N ASN A 128 17.30 -6.63 -22.40
CA ASN A 128 18.17 -5.62 -21.77
C ASN A 128 17.89 -4.22 -22.33
N THR A 129 17.67 -4.10 -23.65
CA THR A 129 17.26 -2.83 -24.27
C THR A 129 15.93 -2.34 -23.70
N TYR A 130 14.93 -3.23 -23.54
CA TYR A 130 13.66 -2.88 -22.92
C TYR A 130 13.84 -2.42 -21.47
N ARG A 131 14.65 -3.13 -20.69
CA ARG A 131 14.96 -2.76 -19.31
C ARG A 131 15.64 -1.39 -19.22
N ALA A 132 16.63 -1.13 -20.05
CA ALA A 132 17.38 0.13 -20.09
C ALA A 132 16.50 1.32 -20.52
N THR A 133 15.58 1.12 -21.47
CA THR A 133 14.79 2.21 -22.05
C THR A 133 13.46 2.44 -21.32
N LYS A 134 12.83 1.39 -20.79
CA LYS A 134 11.47 1.47 -20.22
C LYS A 134 11.40 1.28 -18.72
N LEU A 135 12.35 0.56 -18.11
CA LEU A 135 12.32 0.23 -16.69
C LEU A 135 13.38 0.95 -15.86
N PHE A 136 14.34 1.61 -16.48
CA PHE A 136 15.45 2.27 -15.78
C PHE A 136 14.97 3.26 -14.71
N HIS A 137 13.92 4.03 -14.99
CA HIS A 137 13.36 5.02 -14.05
C HIS A 137 12.39 4.43 -13.01
N HIS A 138 12.11 3.12 -13.06
CA HIS A 138 11.23 2.48 -12.08
C HIS A 138 12.02 2.07 -10.83
N ALA A 139 11.32 2.05 -9.68
CA ALA A 139 11.91 1.58 -8.44
C ALA A 139 12.51 0.17 -8.57
N ASN A 140 13.61 -0.10 -7.84
CA ASN A 140 14.26 -1.41 -7.84
C ASN A 140 13.29 -2.56 -7.54
N SER A 141 12.31 -2.34 -6.66
CA SER A 141 11.27 -3.32 -6.35
C SER A 141 10.44 -3.71 -7.59
N THR A 142 10.06 -2.74 -8.43
CA THR A 142 9.34 -2.99 -9.69
C THR A 142 10.21 -3.75 -10.68
N GLN A 143 11.48 -3.37 -10.82
CA GLN A 143 12.43 -4.06 -11.68
C GLN A 143 12.68 -5.50 -11.24
N ARG A 144 12.74 -5.76 -9.92
CA ARG A 144 12.87 -7.12 -9.35
C ARG A 144 11.63 -7.97 -9.65
N GLN A 145 10.43 -7.39 -9.54
CA GLN A 145 9.17 -8.06 -9.88
C GLN A 145 9.10 -8.35 -11.39
N PHE A 146 9.52 -7.42 -12.24
CA PHE A 146 9.63 -7.63 -13.68
C PHE A 146 10.51 -8.85 -14.01
N VAL A 147 11.71 -8.94 -13.43
CA VAL A 147 12.59 -10.09 -13.66
C VAL A 147 11.94 -11.39 -13.16
N GLY A 148 11.20 -11.36 -12.04
CA GLY A 148 10.46 -12.52 -11.55
C GLY A 148 9.36 -12.97 -12.51
N ALA A 149 8.57 -12.03 -13.02
CA ALA A 149 7.50 -12.27 -13.98
C ALA A 149 8.07 -12.77 -15.32
N LEU A 150 9.14 -12.15 -15.79
CA LEU A 150 9.80 -12.52 -17.05
C LEU A 150 10.36 -13.95 -17.02
N LYS A 151 11.01 -14.36 -15.92
CA LYS A 151 11.52 -15.74 -15.76
C LYS A 151 10.41 -16.78 -15.98
N LEU A 152 9.24 -16.55 -15.41
CA LEU A 152 8.10 -17.44 -15.58
C LEU A 152 7.53 -17.42 -17.01
N LEU A 153 7.51 -16.25 -17.64
CA LEU A 153 7.07 -16.13 -19.04
C LEU A 153 7.99 -16.89 -20.00
N LEU A 154 9.30 -16.76 -19.82
CA LEU A 154 10.29 -17.45 -20.66
C LEU A 154 10.22 -18.96 -20.47
N ILE A 155 10.07 -19.45 -19.23
CA ILE A 155 9.88 -20.86 -18.92
C ILE A 155 8.62 -21.42 -19.59
N LEU A 156 7.49 -20.70 -19.48
CA LEU A 156 6.21 -21.11 -20.10
C LEU A 156 6.33 -21.30 -21.61
N ASN A 157 7.10 -20.43 -22.28
CA ASN A 157 7.23 -20.42 -23.72
C ASN A 157 8.49 -21.16 -24.22
N ALA A 158 9.11 -22.00 -23.40
CA ALA A 158 10.32 -22.76 -23.72
C ALA A 158 11.42 -21.91 -24.38
N ASN A 159 11.58 -20.67 -23.92
CA ASN A 159 12.63 -19.78 -24.45
C ASN A 159 14.02 -20.32 -24.02
N PRO A 160 15.03 -20.33 -24.91
CA PRO A 160 16.34 -20.87 -24.64
C PRO A 160 17.20 -20.09 -23.63
N ILE A 161 16.77 -18.86 -23.29
CA ILE A 161 17.47 -18.06 -22.28
C ILE A 161 17.45 -18.76 -20.92
N ASN A 162 18.62 -19.03 -20.35
CA ASN A 162 18.70 -19.52 -19.00
C ASN A 162 18.15 -18.47 -18.01
N PRO A 163 17.08 -18.74 -17.25
CA PRO A 163 16.51 -17.78 -16.30
C PRO A 163 17.50 -17.30 -15.23
N ALA A 164 18.58 -18.06 -14.96
CA ALA A 164 19.61 -17.66 -13.99
C ALA A 164 20.41 -16.43 -14.47
N THR A 165 20.59 -16.26 -15.77
CA THR A 165 21.32 -15.10 -16.36
C THR A 165 20.59 -13.78 -16.20
N LEU A 166 19.28 -13.82 -15.90
CA LEU A 166 18.47 -12.62 -15.65
C LEU A 166 18.73 -12.09 -14.24
N VAL A 167 19.70 -11.18 -14.14
CA VAL A 167 20.10 -10.59 -12.86
C VAL A 167 19.00 -9.65 -12.33
N ARG A 168 18.64 -9.83 -11.05
CA ARG A 168 17.76 -8.91 -10.33
C ARG A 168 18.57 -7.73 -9.77
N PRO A 169 18.08 -6.48 -9.85
CA PRO A 169 18.70 -5.38 -9.15
C PRO A 169 18.86 -5.68 -7.66
N ARG A 170 19.87 -5.12 -7.02
CA ARG A 170 20.04 -5.24 -5.56
C ARG A 170 18.79 -4.73 -4.85
N ALA A 171 18.41 -5.38 -3.76
CA ALA A 171 17.37 -4.84 -2.90
C ALA A 171 17.89 -3.53 -2.26
N THR A 172 17.11 -2.47 -2.35
CA THR A 172 17.40 -1.26 -1.56
C THR A 172 16.72 -1.46 -0.21
N GLU A 173 17.52 -1.58 0.82
CA GLU A 173 17.03 -1.54 2.19
C GLU A 173 16.77 -0.08 2.54
N SER A 174 15.54 0.26 2.76
CA SER A 174 15.15 1.57 3.31
C SER A 174 14.52 1.34 4.68
N LEU A 175 14.96 2.11 5.65
CA LEU A 175 14.34 2.09 6.98
C LEU A 175 12.86 2.46 6.87
N PRO A 176 11.98 1.79 7.62
CA PRO A 176 10.57 2.13 7.67
C PRO A 176 10.38 3.59 8.11
N LYS A 177 9.51 4.30 7.42
CA LYS A 177 9.11 5.65 7.84
C LYS A 177 8.12 5.51 8.98
N VAL A 178 8.50 5.98 10.15
CA VAL A 178 7.71 5.98 11.39
C VAL A 178 7.30 7.42 11.71
N ILE A 179 6.06 7.61 12.13
CA ILE A 179 5.56 8.89 12.65
C ILE A 179 5.61 8.88 14.17
N THR A 180 5.54 10.05 14.81
CA THR A 180 5.47 10.14 16.27
C THR A 180 4.10 9.71 16.79
N VAL A 181 4.02 9.38 18.08
CA VAL A 181 2.74 9.09 18.76
C VAL A 181 1.77 10.25 18.63
N ASP A 182 2.25 11.49 18.84
CA ASP A 182 1.44 12.71 18.74
C ASP A 182 0.88 12.93 17.34
N GLN A 183 1.68 12.64 16.28
CA GLN A 183 1.21 12.67 14.92
C GLN A 183 0.12 11.63 14.67
N ALA A 184 0.26 10.42 15.19
CA ALA A 184 -0.75 9.37 15.05
C ALA A 184 -2.05 9.74 15.78
N LEU A 185 -1.96 10.26 16.99
CA LEU A 185 -3.11 10.76 17.78
C LEU A 185 -3.76 11.95 17.07
N GLY A 186 -2.97 12.90 16.57
CA GLY A 186 -3.45 14.05 15.80
C GLY A 186 -4.22 13.63 14.54
N MET A 187 -3.73 12.62 13.80
CA MET A 187 -4.44 12.07 12.63
C MET A 187 -5.84 11.55 12.99
N ILE A 188 -5.96 10.85 14.13
CA ILE A 188 -7.24 10.30 14.61
C ILE A 188 -8.15 11.43 15.11
N ALA A 189 -7.64 12.31 15.98
CA ALA A 189 -8.41 13.36 16.62
C ALA A 189 -8.97 14.40 15.64
N THR A 190 -8.16 14.81 14.65
CA THR A 190 -8.58 15.81 13.64
C THR A 190 -9.50 15.24 12.57
N THR A 191 -9.75 13.91 12.56
CA THR A 191 -10.64 13.28 11.57
C THR A 191 -12.08 13.30 12.06
N GLN A 192 -12.91 14.17 11.48
CA GLN A 192 -14.29 14.37 11.92
C GLN A 192 -15.23 13.22 11.54
N ASN A 193 -15.08 12.64 10.36
CA ASN A 193 -15.92 11.52 9.94
C ASN A 193 -15.62 10.28 10.80
N ILE A 194 -16.62 9.80 11.56
CA ILE A 194 -16.48 8.70 12.52
C ILE A 194 -16.03 7.38 11.87
N LYS A 195 -16.48 7.06 10.63
CA LYS A 195 -16.02 5.91 9.86
C LYS A 195 -14.52 6.01 9.53
N HIS A 196 -14.06 7.19 9.13
CA HIS A 196 -12.65 7.42 8.81
C HIS A 196 -11.79 7.40 10.08
N ARG A 197 -12.31 7.94 11.18
CA ARG A 197 -11.67 7.89 12.49
C ARG A 197 -11.51 6.45 12.96
N LEU A 198 -12.56 5.62 12.85
CA LEU A 198 -12.50 4.18 13.15
C LEU A 198 -11.43 3.46 12.32
N ILE A 199 -11.36 3.71 11.00
CA ILE A 199 -10.35 3.11 10.12
C ILE A 199 -8.92 3.45 10.61
N LEU A 200 -8.65 4.71 10.93
CA LEU A 200 -7.34 5.14 11.43
C LEU A 200 -7.02 4.50 12.77
N THR A 201 -8.02 4.41 13.67
CA THR A 201 -7.86 3.79 14.98
C THR A 201 -7.54 2.31 14.85
N VAL A 202 -8.29 1.54 14.06
CA VAL A 202 -8.01 0.11 13.84
C VAL A 202 -6.61 -0.10 13.25
N LEU A 203 -6.23 0.68 12.24
CA LEU A 203 -4.90 0.57 11.61
C LEU A 203 -3.76 0.82 12.62
N TYR A 204 -3.90 1.83 13.47
CA TYR A 204 -2.83 2.21 14.40
C TYR A 204 -2.87 1.43 15.72
N SER A 205 -4.06 1.20 16.32
CA SER A 205 -4.15 0.54 17.62
C SER A 205 -3.99 -0.98 17.58
N CYS A 206 -4.28 -1.61 16.41
CA CYS A 206 -4.17 -3.06 16.20
C CYS A 206 -3.06 -3.45 15.22
N GLY A 207 -2.40 -2.49 14.58
CA GLY A 207 -1.34 -2.76 13.60
C GLY A 207 -1.79 -3.60 12.40
N MET A 208 -3.08 -3.61 12.06
CA MET A 208 -3.65 -4.45 11.02
C MET A 208 -3.18 -4.03 9.63
N ARG A 209 -3.07 -5.02 8.70
CA ARG A 209 -2.86 -4.72 7.27
C ARG A 209 -4.13 -4.11 6.68
N ARG A 210 -3.98 -3.26 5.67
CA ARG A 210 -5.11 -2.64 4.97
C ARG A 210 -6.16 -3.67 4.49
N SER A 211 -5.71 -4.80 3.96
CA SER A 211 -6.61 -5.89 3.52
C SER A 211 -7.34 -6.55 4.68
N GLU A 212 -6.71 -6.67 5.84
CA GLU A 212 -7.32 -7.23 7.04
C GLU A 212 -8.44 -6.31 7.57
N VAL A 213 -8.21 -4.99 7.56
CA VAL A 213 -9.24 -4.00 7.95
C VAL A 213 -10.48 -4.07 7.04
N ILE A 214 -10.29 -4.28 5.73
CA ILE A 214 -11.40 -4.39 4.77
C ILE A 214 -12.20 -5.67 4.98
N ASN A 215 -11.52 -6.75 5.35
CA ASN A 215 -12.13 -8.07 5.54
C ASN A 215 -12.67 -8.30 6.94
N LEU A 216 -12.39 -7.41 7.90
CA LEU A 216 -12.78 -7.56 9.30
C LEU A 216 -14.31 -7.55 9.42
N LYS A 217 -14.87 -8.67 9.87
CA LYS A 217 -16.30 -8.84 10.09
C LYS A 217 -16.68 -8.45 11.53
N LEU A 218 -17.95 -8.17 11.74
CA LEU A 218 -18.48 -7.93 13.10
C LEU A 218 -18.36 -9.18 13.98
N SER A 219 -18.49 -10.38 13.40
CA SER A 219 -18.32 -11.67 14.07
C SER A 219 -16.90 -11.92 14.60
N ASP A 220 -15.90 -11.23 14.03
CA ASP A 220 -14.49 -11.42 14.40
C ASP A 220 -14.13 -10.67 15.69
N ILE A 221 -15.05 -9.84 16.20
CA ILE A 221 -14.84 -9.00 17.38
C ILE A 221 -15.53 -9.64 18.57
N ASN A 222 -14.76 -10.13 19.52
CA ASN A 222 -15.26 -10.72 20.74
C ASN A 222 -15.13 -9.72 21.91
N HIS A 223 -16.24 -9.07 22.23
CA HIS A 223 -16.29 -8.08 23.31
C HIS A 223 -16.08 -8.70 24.71
N SER A 224 -16.58 -9.91 24.94
CA SER A 224 -16.48 -10.58 26.24
C SER A 224 -15.05 -11.01 26.54
N ARG A 225 -14.30 -11.43 25.53
CA ARG A 225 -12.88 -11.79 25.64
C ARG A 225 -11.93 -10.62 25.42
N GLY A 226 -12.42 -9.47 24.97
CA GLY A 226 -11.59 -8.34 24.60
C GLY A 226 -10.61 -8.61 23.46
N THR A 227 -11.04 -9.39 22.43
CA THR A 227 -10.16 -9.84 21.35
C THR A 227 -10.76 -9.60 19.97
N ILE A 228 -9.90 -9.48 18.98
CA ILE A 228 -10.21 -9.45 17.56
C ILE A 228 -9.53 -10.64 16.89
N THR A 229 -10.29 -11.49 16.19
CA THR A 229 -9.75 -12.57 15.36
C THR A 229 -9.41 -12.01 13.98
N VAL A 230 -8.18 -12.21 13.51
CA VAL A 230 -7.77 -11.84 12.16
C VAL A 230 -7.52 -13.09 11.35
N GLU A 231 -8.46 -13.39 10.45
CA GLU A 231 -8.32 -14.48 9.49
C GLU A 231 -7.23 -14.16 8.46
N GLN A 232 -6.28 -15.05 8.29
CA GLN A 232 -5.22 -14.89 7.29
C GLN A 232 -5.59 -15.67 6.02
N SER A 233 -5.92 -14.95 4.97
CA SER A 233 -6.31 -15.52 3.66
C SER A 233 -5.16 -16.17 2.88
N LYS A 234 -3.91 -16.20 3.38
CA LYS A 234 -2.75 -16.66 2.62
C LYS A 234 -1.67 -17.29 3.50
N TRP A 235 -1.60 -18.63 3.55
CA TRP A 235 -0.48 -19.42 4.13
C TRP A 235 -0.14 -19.13 5.60
N GLY A 236 -0.97 -18.35 6.31
CA GLY A 236 -0.77 -17.95 7.70
C GLY A 236 -1.81 -18.57 8.61
N LYS A 237 -1.45 -18.72 9.88
CA LYS A 237 -2.38 -19.06 10.94
C LYS A 237 -3.21 -17.82 11.30
N ASP A 238 -4.46 -18.01 11.66
CA ASP A 238 -5.27 -16.97 12.28
C ASP A 238 -4.56 -16.45 13.53
N ARG A 239 -4.75 -15.18 13.82
CA ARG A 239 -4.17 -14.58 15.01
C ARG A 239 -5.20 -13.79 15.80
N LEU A 240 -4.99 -13.73 17.09
CA LEU A 240 -5.78 -12.91 18.02
C LEU A 240 -5.05 -11.59 18.28
N LEU A 241 -5.80 -10.50 18.21
CA LEU A 241 -5.34 -9.18 18.61
C LEU A 241 -6.14 -8.72 19.84
N PRO A 242 -5.54 -7.97 20.76
CA PRO A 242 -6.30 -7.33 21.83
C PRO A 242 -7.26 -6.30 21.22
N LEU A 243 -8.42 -6.14 21.83
CA LEU A 243 -9.41 -5.13 21.50
C LEU A 243 -9.20 -3.89 22.42
N PRO A 244 -8.59 -2.80 21.93
CA PRO A 244 -8.27 -1.65 22.77
C PRO A 244 -9.52 -0.90 23.23
N HIS A 245 -9.52 -0.39 24.46
CA HIS A 245 -10.66 0.36 25.04
C HIS A 245 -11.03 1.59 24.20
N THR A 246 -10.03 2.33 23.69
CA THR A 246 -10.26 3.48 22.79
C THR A 246 -10.96 3.07 21.49
N LEU A 247 -10.61 1.89 20.95
CA LEU A 247 -11.28 1.36 19.77
C LEU A 247 -12.74 1.01 20.07
N ILE A 248 -13.03 0.40 21.22
CA ILE A 248 -14.41 0.09 21.66
C ILE A 248 -15.28 1.34 21.67
N SER A 249 -14.78 2.43 22.25
CA SER A 249 -15.52 3.70 22.36
C SER A 249 -15.88 4.28 20.99
N ILE A 250 -14.89 4.37 20.09
CA ILE A 250 -15.10 4.88 18.72
C ILE A 250 -16.01 3.94 17.91
N MET A 251 -15.86 2.64 18.10
CA MET A 251 -16.66 1.62 17.43
C MET A 251 -18.13 1.67 17.87
N LYS A 252 -18.43 1.85 19.17
CA LYS A 252 -19.80 2.03 19.66
C LYS A 252 -20.49 3.22 18.99
N GLU A 253 -19.79 4.37 18.90
CA GLU A 253 -20.30 5.55 18.20
C GLU A 253 -20.55 5.26 16.72
N TYR A 254 -19.59 4.63 16.04
CA TYR A 254 -19.71 4.27 14.64
C TYR A 254 -20.89 3.31 14.36
N LEU A 255 -21.03 2.24 15.17
CA LEU A 255 -22.10 1.25 15.02
C LEU A 255 -23.49 1.88 15.16
N ARG A 256 -23.63 2.87 16.05
CA ARG A 256 -24.89 3.61 16.25
C ARG A 256 -25.32 4.36 14.98
N PHE A 257 -24.37 4.95 14.23
CA PHE A 257 -24.68 5.77 13.05
C PHE A 257 -24.76 4.97 11.74
N TYR A 258 -23.87 3.98 11.56
CA TYR A 258 -23.70 3.30 10.27
C TYR A 258 -24.38 1.94 10.20
N GLN A 259 -24.64 1.26 11.32
CA GLN A 259 -25.33 -0.03 11.44
C GLN A 259 -24.87 -1.07 10.40
N PRO A 260 -23.56 -1.37 10.28
CA PRO A 260 -23.06 -2.34 9.33
C PRO A 260 -23.63 -3.72 9.61
N LYS A 261 -23.80 -4.55 8.55
CA LYS A 261 -24.42 -5.88 8.66
C LYS A 261 -23.42 -7.02 8.73
N THR A 262 -22.35 -6.95 7.97
CA THR A 262 -21.39 -8.04 7.83
C THR A 262 -19.96 -7.60 8.19
N TYR A 263 -19.45 -6.63 7.49
CA TYR A 263 -18.08 -6.12 7.73
C TYR A 263 -18.11 -4.98 8.72
N LEU A 264 -17.09 -4.88 9.59
CA LEU A 264 -16.99 -3.73 10.49
C LEU A 264 -17.04 -2.42 9.71
N ILE A 265 -16.39 -2.37 8.54
CA ILE A 265 -16.37 -1.18 7.68
C ILE A 265 -16.95 -1.52 6.32
N GLU A 266 -18.19 -1.12 6.10
CA GLU A 266 -18.89 -1.35 4.85
C GLU A 266 -18.84 -0.16 3.89
N GLY A 267 -18.88 -0.48 2.59
CA GLY A 267 -19.02 0.48 1.52
C GLY A 267 -20.43 1.10 1.46
N PRO A 268 -20.65 2.12 0.60
CA PRO A 268 -21.94 2.82 0.49
C PRO A 268 -23.12 1.93 0.05
N LYS A 269 -22.82 0.81 -0.62
CA LYS A 269 -23.82 -0.16 -1.10
C LYS A 269 -23.84 -1.45 -0.28
N GLY A 270 -23.26 -1.44 0.91
CA GLY A 270 -22.94 -2.64 1.66
C GLY A 270 -21.67 -3.34 1.15
N GLY A 271 -21.30 -4.47 1.74
CA GLY A 271 -20.10 -5.22 1.39
C GLY A 271 -18.79 -4.52 1.76
N GLN A 272 -17.69 -5.00 1.21
CA GLN A 272 -16.36 -4.54 1.58
C GLN A 272 -16.10 -3.07 1.22
N TYR A 273 -15.35 -2.38 2.10
CA TYR A 273 -14.91 -1.01 1.82
C TYR A 273 -13.78 -0.98 0.80
N SER A 274 -13.63 0.15 0.07
CA SER A 274 -12.63 0.27 -0.98
C SER A 274 -11.20 0.37 -0.45
N VAL A 275 -10.31 -0.48 -0.98
CA VAL A 275 -8.84 -0.46 -0.74
C VAL A 275 -8.23 0.92 -0.97
N THR A 276 -8.61 1.56 -2.08
CA THR A 276 -8.13 2.89 -2.46
C THR A 276 -8.64 3.97 -1.52
N SER A 277 -9.88 3.84 -1.04
CA SER A 277 -10.47 4.78 -0.09
C SER A 277 -9.72 4.80 1.24
N ILE A 278 -9.34 3.65 1.79
CA ILE A 278 -8.52 3.58 3.02
C ILE A 278 -7.17 4.29 2.82
N ALA A 279 -6.49 4.03 1.70
CA ALA A 279 -5.21 4.69 1.42
C ALA A 279 -5.35 6.22 1.34
N ASN A 280 -6.45 6.71 0.73
CA ASN A 280 -6.71 8.14 0.62
C ASN A 280 -7.12 8.78 1.97
N ILE A 281 -7.82 8.05 2.84
CA ILE A 281 -8.15 8.50 4.19
C ILE A 281 -6.86 8.72 4.99
N VAL A 282 -5.97 7.74 5.00
CA VAL A 282 -4.67 7.82 5.69
C VAL A 282 -3.82 8.96 5.15
N ALA A 283 -3.72 9.09 3.82
CA ALA A 283 -2.95 10.17 3.19
C ALA A 283 -3.49 11.57 3.54
N ARG A 284 -4.83 11.75 3.54
CA ARG A 284 -5.46 13.02 3.90
C ARG A 284 -5.30 13.33 5.39
N ALA A 285 -5.42 12.34 6.26
CA ALA A 285 -5.21 12.53 7.70
C ALA A 285 -3.76 12.94 7.99
N GLY A 286 -2.76 12.30 7.37
CA GLY A 286 -1.35 12.68 7.53
C GLY A 286 -1.06 14.10 7.02
N LYS A 287 -1.62 14.49 5.88
CA LYS A 287 -1.49 15.87 5.37
C LYS A 287 -2.07 16.91 6.33
N ARG A 288 -3.18 16.58 6.98
CA ARG A 288 -3.90 17.49 7.91
C ARG A 288 -3.05 17.83 9.15
N VAL A 289 -2.24 16.88 9.62
CA VAL A 289 -1.33 17.08 10.77
C VAL A 289 0.08 17.47 10.35
N GLY A 290 0.28 17.92 9.11
CA GLY A 290 1.54 18.48 8.65
C GLY A 290 2.65 17.45 8.36
N ILE A 291 2.33 16.16 8.17
CA ILE A 291 3.35 15.17 7.82
C ILE A 291 3.84 15.45 6.38
N PRO A 292 5.16 15.66 6.15
CA PRO A 292 5.67 16.17 4.89
C PRO A 292 5.61 15.16 3.73
N HIS A 293 5.41 13.89 4.03
CA HIS A 293 5.31 12.84 3.01
C HIS A 293 3.92 12.19 3.01
N ARG A 294 3.57 11.57 1.88
CA ARG A 294 2.29 10.88 1.76
C ARG A 294 2.22 9.68 2.70
N MET A 295 1.35 9.75 3.69
CA MET A 295 1.08 8.66 4.62
C MET A 295 0.38 7.48 3.94
N THR A 296 0.76 6.27 4.36
CA THR A 296 0.17 5.02 3.89
C THR A 296 -0.27 4.14 5.07
N PRO A 297 -1.23 3.20 4.87
CA PRO A 297 -1.61 2.25 5.93
C PRO A 297 -0.44 1.43 6.47
N HIS A 298 0.54 1.10 5.63
CA HIS A 298 1.75 0.39 6.05
C HIS A 298 2.61 1.21 7.02
N MET A 299 2.69 2.53 6.82
CA MET A 299 3.43 3.41 7.74
C MET A 299 2.78 3.45 9.13
N LEU A 300 1.44 3.47 9.23
CA LEU A 300 0.76 3.36 10.53
C LEU A 300 1.06 2.04 11.23
N ARG A 301 1.08 0.93 10.49
CA ARG A 301 1.46 -0.37 11.02
C ARG A 301 2.93 -0.42 11.43
N HIS A 302 3.84 0.19 10.67
CA HIS A 302 5.26 0.31 11.05
C HIS A 302 5.40 1.14 12.34
N SER A 303 4.67 2.25 12.44
CA SER A 303 4.66 3.09 13.64
C SER A 303 4.11 2.33 14.86
N TYR A 304 3.03 1.56 14.70
CA TYR A 304 2.53 0.67 15.75
C TYR A 304 3.62 -0.29 16.24
N ALA A 305 4.30 -0.99 15.33
CA ALA A 305 5.32 -1.96 15.68
C ALA A 305 6.50 -1.31 16.42
N THR A 306 6.98 -0.17 15.89
CA THR A 306 8.09 0.58 16.49
C THR A 306 7.72 1.10 17.88
N HIS A 307 6.53 1.70 18.03
CA HIS A 307 6.07 2.22 19.33
C HIS A 307 5.84 1.10 20.36
N GLN A 308 5.41 -0.10 19.96
CA GLN A 308 5.33 -1.24 20.87
C GLN A 308 6.72 -1.69 21.32
N LEU A 309 7.69 -1.72 20.42
CA LEU A 309 9.07 -2.04 20.76
C LEU A 309 9.69 -0.99 21.71
N GLU A 310 9.45 0.31 21.45
CA GLU A 310 9.89 1.42 22.32
C GLU A 310 9.27 1.35 23.72
N ARG A 311 8.10 0.71 23.85
CA ARG A 311 7.43 0.44 25.14
C ARG A 311 7.93 -0.83 25.82
N GLY A 312 8.94 -1.51 25.24
CA GLY A 312 9.54 -2.71 25.82
C GLY A 312 8.80 -4.02 25.51
N VAL A 313 7.85 -4.00 24.55
CA VAL A 313 7.20 -5.25 24.12
C VAL A 313 8.21 -6.09 23.33
N ASP A 314 8.35 -7.37 23.71
CA ASP A 314 9.26 -8.30 23.04
C ASP A 314 8.96 -8.42 21.55
N VAL A 315 10.03 -8.46 20.74
CA VAL A 315 9.93 -8.50 19.27
C VAL A 315 9.17 -9.74 18.76
N ARG A 316 9.21 -10.86 19.49
CA ARG A 316 8.48 -12.09 19.14
C ARG A 316 6.98 -11.89 19.33
N HIS A 317 6.55 -11.23 20.41
CA HIS A 317 5.14 -10.88 20.60
C HIS A 317 4.65 -9.90 19.53
N ILE A 318 5.47 -8.91 19.15
CA ILE A 318 5.15 -8.01 18.03
C ILE A 318 5.02 -8.79 16.72
N GLN A 319 5.89 -9.78 16.48
CA GLN A 319 5.82 -10.65 15.31
C GLN A 319 4.49 -11.43 15.25
N GLU A 320 4.07 -11.99 16.37
CA GLU A 320 2.79 -12.72 16.49
C GLU A 320 1.61 -11.79 16.26
N LEU A 321 1.55 -10.64 16.94
CA LEU A 321 0.49 -9.63 16.77
C LEU A 321 0.39 -9.15 15.31
N LEU A 322 1.51 -8.96 14.65
CA LEU A 322 1.54 -8.54 13.25
C LEU A 322 1.29 -9.70 12.28
N GLY A 323 1.48 -10.96 12.67
CA GLY A 323 1.38 -12.12 11.79
C GLY A 323 2.45 -12.08 10.69
N HIS A 324 3.71 -11.91 11.09
CA HIS A 324 4.85 -12.02 10.19
C HIS A 324 5.34 -13.46 10.15
N ALA A 325 5.34 -14.07 8.97
CA ALA A 325 5.81 -15.44 8.77
C ALA A 325 7.33 -15.59 8.96
N LYS A 326 8.09 -14.49 8.82
CA LYS A 326 9.54 -14.44 8.99
C LYS A 326 9.92 -13.40 10.03
N THR A 327 10.82 -13.76 10.93
CA THR A 327 11.35 -12.87 11.98
C THR A 327 12.06 -11.66 11.39
N ASP A 328 12.79 -11.82 10.27
CA ASP A 328 13.48 -10.74 9.56
C ASP A 328 12.57 -9.55 9.25
N THR A 329 11.27 -9.81 8.97
CA THR A 329 10.29 -8.75 8.70
C THR A 329 10.00 -7.91 9.94
N THR A 330 10.18 -8.43 11.15
CA THR A 330 9.96 -7.71 12.41
C THR A 330 11.27 -7.09 12.90
N MET A 331 12.40 -7.71 12.63
CA MET A 331 13.73 -7.20 13.01
C MET A 331 14.04 -5.82 12.43
N ILE A 332 13.45 -5.43 11.30
CA ILE A 332 13.61 -4.08 10.74
C ILE A 332 13.19 -2.97 11.71
N TYR A 333 12.29 -3.26 12.64
CA TYR A 333 11.82 -2.26 13.61
C TYR A 333 12.85 -2.01 14.72
N THR A 334 13.74 -2.97 15.02
CA THR A 334 14.81 -2.79 16.01
C THR A 334 15.81 -1.73 15.58
N HIS A 335 15.98 -1.52 14.27
CA HIS A 335 16.86 -0.47 13.73
C HIS A 335 16.23 0.93 13.72
N VAL A 336 14.91 1.03 13.91
CA VAL A 336 14.15 2.30 13.83
C VAL A 336 13.68 2.75 15.20
N ALA A 337 13.43 1.82 16.13
CA ALA A 337 13.12 2.15 17.51
C ALA A 337 14.30 2.99 18.07
N LYS A 338 13.99 4.17 18.61
CA LYS A 338 14.97 5.00 19.33
C LYS A 338 15.63 4.10 20.34
N SER A 339 16.92 3.85 20.11
CA SER A 339 17.62 2.71 20.64
C SER A 339 17.28 2.45 22.10
N THR A 340 16.67 1.32 22.34
CA THR A 340 16.62 0.68 23.67
C THR A 340 18.04 0.58 24.26
N CYS A 341 19.10 0.63 23.39
CA CYS A 341 20.49 0.67 23.79
C CYS A 341 20.86 1.87 24.65
N LEU A 342 20.20 3.04 24.47
CA LEU A 342 20.47 4.22 25.32
C LEU A 342 19.72 4.16 26.67
N SER A 343 18.73 3.27 26.79
CA SER A 343 17.95 3.07 28.03
C SER A 343 18.31 1.75 28.75
N ILE A 344 19.28 0.97 28.23
CA ILE A 344 19.76 -0.22 28.90
C ILE A 344 20.64 0.25 30.04
N GLU A 345 20.14 0.11 31.25
CA GLU A 345 20.91 0.30 32.47
C GLU A 345 22.05 -0.73 32.51
N SER A 346 23.25 -0.29 32.79
CA SER A 346 24.38 -1.21 32.97
C SER A 346 24.06 -2.23 34.05
N PRO A 347 24.38 -3.52 33.86
CA PRO A 347 24.23 -4.52 34.93
C PRO A 347 24.89 -4.11 36.24
N LEU A 348 25.99 -3.36 36.17
CA LEU A 348 26.66 -2.80 37.33
C LEU A 348 25.82 -1.73 38.03
N ASP A 349 25.21 -0.80 37.25
CA ASP A 349 24.39 0.27 37.79
C ASP A 349 23.10 -0.31 38.41
N ALA A 350 22.50 -1.32 37.78
CA ALA A 350 21.36 -2.05 38.32
C ALA A 350 21.71 -2.78 39.64
N ALA A 351 22.88 -3.42 39.73
CA ALA A 351 23.35 -4.08 40.94
C ALA A 351 23.64 -3.05 42.03
N VAL A 352 24.26 -1.93 41.71
CA VAL A 352 24.52 -0.84 42.66
C VAL A 352 23.21 -0.24 43.19
N LYS A 353 22.24 0.01 42.34
CA LYS A 353 20.91 0.47 42.80
C LYS A 353 20.20 -0.55 43.70
N ALA A 354 20.29 -1.83 43.37
CA ALA A 354 19.66 -2.89 44.16
C ALA A 354 20.30 -3.04 45.57
N GLN A 355 21.61 -2.89 45.67
CA GLN A 355 22.35 -3.09 46.94
C GLN A 355 22.53 -1.82 47.77
N LEU A 356 22.62 -0.64 47.15
CA LEU A 356 23.06 0.58 47.81
C LEU A 356 22.03 1.73 47.72
N GLY A 357 20.89 1.51 47.09
CA GLY A 357 20.00 2.60 46.74
C GLY A 357 20.70 3.58 45.77
N ASN A 358 20.52 4.88 45.91
CA ASN A 358 21.14 5.86 45.00
C ASN A 358 22.56 6.30 45.42
N LYS A 359 23.32 5.51 46.20
CA LYS A 359 24.70 5.87 46.59
C LYS A 359 25.70 5.50 45.52
N ASN A 360 26.62 6.41 45.20
CA ASN A 360 27.66 6.23 44.18
C ASN A 360 28.77 5.27 44.71
N LEU A 361 29.22 4.33 43.86
CA LEU A 361 30.35 3.43 44.12
C LEU A 361 31.64 4.16 44.53
N LEU A 362 31.84 5.39 44.06
CA LEU A 362 32.97 6.25 44.42
C LEU A 362 32.92 6.77 45.85
N GLU A 363 31.79 6.75 46.53
CA GLU A 363 31.62 7.14 47.95
C GLU A 363 31.97 5.98 48.90
N MET A 364 31.88 4.72 48.43
CA MET A 364 32.27 3.55 49.20
C MET A 364 33.81 3.45 49.41
N GLY A 365 34.58 3.91 48.44
CA GLY A 365 36.04 3.91 48.56
C GLY A 365 36.61 4.96 49.50
N LYS A 366 35.80 5.93 49.96
CA LYS A 366 36.23 6.97 50.90
C LYS A 366 35.93 6.67 52.37
N ASN A 367 34.98 5.75 52.64
CA ASN A 367 34.62 5.33 54.01
C ASN A 367 35.15 3.97 54.45
N GLY A 368 35.98 3.33 53.61
CA GLY A 368 36.52 1.98 53.82
C GLY A 368 37.84 1.92 54.56
N GLY A 369 37.98 2.70 55.63
CA GLY A 369 38.98 2.42 56.65
C GLY A 369 38.27 1.89 57.90
N GLU A 370 38.22 0.57 58.09
CA GLU A 370 37.67 -0.15 59.23
C GLU A 370 36.30 -0.84 59.00
N ASP A 371 36.27 -1.82 58.10
CA ASP A 371 35.43 -3.02 58.30
C ASP A 371 36.03 -4.17 57.44
N VAL A 372 36.78 -5.03 58.06
CA VAL A 372 37.27 -6.27 57.50
C VAL A 372 36.07 -7.17 57.26
N ILE A 373 35.72 -7.39 56.00
CA ILE A 373 34.73 -8.40 55.63
C ILE A 373 35.40 -9.76 55.84
N ASP A 374 35.02 -10.47 56.90
CA ASP A 374 35.32 -11.86 57.15
C ASP A 374 34.55 -12.69 56.11
N LEU A 375 35.31 -13.29 55.15
CA LEU A 375 34.80 -14.26 54.23
C LEU A 375 35.02 -15.63 54.81
N GLY A 376 34.03 -16.13 55.60
CA GLY A 376 33.89 -17.53 55.96
C GLY A 376 33.29 -18.38 54.84
#